data_1ee2f66c3f70b46bf7236a12718fcf0b
#
_entry.id   1ee2f66c3f70b46bf7236a12718fcf0b
#
_cell.length_a   1.000
_cell.length_b   1.000
_cell.length_c   1.000
_cell.angle_alpha   90.00
_cell.angle_beta   90.00
_cell.angle_gamma   90.00
#
_symmetry.space_group_name_H-M   'P 1'
#
loop_
_entity.id
_entity.type
_entity.pdbx_description
1 polymer ?
#
loop_
_entity_poly.entity_id
_entity_poly.type
_entity_poly.pdbx_seq_one_letter_code
_entity_poly.pdbx_strand_id
1 'polypeptide(L)'
;MQIIPMQWDDAVVQIENLGEKITSGRTTNTFGMAAFPAGVRHPAEGFSAHAGTEISFILDGEFDVETPGGTTRVGADSLVVIPAGEPHATLTLSAGRVVYFLVAEEQE
;
A
#
# COMPACT_ATOMS: atom_id res chain seq x y z
N MET A 1 -6.16 24.26 0.78
CA MET A 1 -4.96 23.43 1.01
C MET A 1 -5.13 22.68 2.30
N GLN A 2 -4.75 21.44 2.32
CA GLN A 2 -4.78 20.61 3.53
C GLN A 2 -3.39 20.07 3.81
N ILE A 3 -2.96 20.14 5.07
CA ILE A 3 -1.67 19.63 5.48
C ILE A 3 -1.93 18.54 6.52
N ILE A 4 -1.48 17.33 6.24
CA ILE A 4 -1.71 16.18 7.10
C ILE A 4 -0.34 15.71 7.61
N PRO A 5 -0.02 15.95 8.89
CA PRO A 5 1.23 15.41 9.44
C PRO A 5 1.15 13.89 9.55
N MET A 6 2.23 13.23 9.15
CA MET A 6 2.34 11.79 9.25
C MET A 6 3.20 11.43 10.46
N GLN A 7 2.62 10.65 11.38
CA GLN A 7 3.31 10.17 12.56
C GLN A 7 3.52 8.68 12.43
N TRP A 8 4.77 8.25 12.47
CA TRP A 8 5.14 6.87 12.25
C TRP A 8 5.40 6.14 13.57
N ASP A 9 4.90 4.91 13.66
CA ASP A 9 5.25 3.99 14.74
C ASP A 9 5.91 2.76 14.11
N ASP A 10 7.22 2.67 14.21
CA ASP A 10 8.00 1.60 13.59
C ASP A 10 8.00 0.29 14.40
N ALA A 11 7.43 0.31 15.60
CA ALA A 11 7.42 -0.85 16.48
C ALA A 11 6.27 -1.83 16.19
N VAL A 12 5.24 -1.38 15.48
CA VAL A 12 4.04 -2.17 15.19
C VAL A 12 3.66 -2.04 13.73
N VAL A 13 2.81 -2.92 13.25
CA VAL A 13 2.18 -2.75 11.94
C VAL A 13 1.22 -1.58 12.04
N GLN A 14 1.45 -0.58 11.20
CA GLN A 14 0.63 0.62 11.15
C GLN A 14 0.06 0.77 9.74
N ILE A 15 -1.25 0.87 9.63
CA ILE A 15 -1.92 1.17 8.37
C ILE A 15 -2.98 2.21 8.68
N GLU A 16 -2.79 3.42 8.17
CA GLU A 16 -3.69 4.54 8.43
C GLU A 16 -4.21 5.14 7.14
N ASN A 17 -5.51 5.24 7.06
CA ASN A 17 -6.17 5.98 6.02
C ASN A 17 -6.14 7.46 6.40
N LEU A 18 -5.49 8.30 5.60
CA LEU A 18 -5.32 9.73 5.89
C LEU A 18 -6.40 10.58 5.26
N GLY A 19 -7.06 10.09 4.24
CA GLY A 19 -8.11 10.85 3.59
C GLY A 19 -8.67 10.16 2.36
N GLU A 20 -9.76 10.75 1.88
CA GLU A 20 -10.48 10.26 0.74
C GLU A 20 -10.99 11.44 -0.06
N LYS A 21 -10.98 11.31 -1.38
CA LYS A 21 -11.55 12.30 -2.26
C LYS A 21 -12.32 11.63 -3.39
N ILE A 22 -13.57 12.03 -3.55
CA ILE A 22 -14.42 11.54 -4.63
C ILE A 22 -14.33 12.55 -5.78
N THR A 23 -13.94 12.05 -6.95
CA THR A 23 -13.85 12.86 -8.17
C THR A 23 -14.83 12.32 -9.21
N SER A 24 -15.45 13.22 -9.95
CA SER A 24 -16.42 12.88 -11.02
C SER A 24 -17.59 12.00 -10.55
N GLY A 25 -17.88 11.99 -9.24
CA GLY A 25 -18.98 11.23 -8.66
C GLY A 25 -18.83 9.72 -8.69
N ARG A 26 -17.78 9.18 -9.35
CA ARG A 26 -17.60 7.74 -9.52
C ARG A 26 -16.21 7.22 -9.15
N THR A 27 -15.24 8.10 -9.03
CA THR A 27 -13.87 7.73 -8.69
C THR A 27 -13.59 8.13 -7.26
N THR A 28 -13.25 7.16 -6.43
CA THR A 28 -12.83 7.38 -5.05
C THR A 28 -11.32 7.24 -4.98
N ASN A 29 -10.68 8.28 -4.48
CA ASN A 29 -9.24 8.30 -4.26
C ASN A 29 -9.00 8.27 -2.76
N THR A 30 -8.43 7.18 -2.28
CA THR A 30 -8.07 7.01 -0.87
C THR A 30 -6.57 7.11 -0.76
N PHE A 31 -6.08 7.83 0.22
CA PHE A 31 -4.65 7.94 0.45
C PHE A 31 -4.33 7.72 1.91
N GLY A 32 -3.18 7.11 2.15
CA GLY A 32 -2.79 6.75 3.50
C GLY A 32 -1.31 6.46 3.64
N MET A 33 -0.96 5.95 4.81
CA MET A 33 0.39 5.59 5.17
C MET A 33 0.41 4.22 5.82
N ALA A 34 1.53 3.52 5.64
CA ALA A 34 1.73 2.23 6.28
C ALA A 34 3.19 2.07 6.70
N ALA A 35 3.40 1.48 7.87
CA ALA A 35 4.71 1.15 8.39
C ALA A 35 4.71 -0.30 8.87
N PHE A 36 5.79 -1.00 8.61
CA PHE A 36 5.92 -2.41 8.96
C PHE A 36 7.27 -2.67 9.59
N PRO A 37 7.32 -3.37 10.74
CA PRO A 37 8.58 -3.91 11.23
C PRO A 37 9.16 -4.95 10.27
N ALA A 38 10.45 -5.20 10.35
CA ALA A 38 11.10 -6.25 9.56
C ALA A 38 10.46 -7.62 9.85
N GLY A 39 10.36 -8.46 8.83
CA GLY A 39 9.87 -9.82 8.95
C GLY A 39 8.35 -9.99 8.95
N VAL A 40 7.60 -8.92 8.70
CA VAL A 40 6.13 -8.96 8.68
C VAL A 40 5.62 -9.24 7.27
N ARG A 41 4.77 -10.24 7.14
CA ARG A 41 4.03 -10.49 5.90
C ARG A 41 2.61 -9.92 6.04
N HIS A 42 2.17 -9.21 5.04
CA HIS A 42 0.83 -8.62 4.99
C HIS A 42 0.15 -8.96 3.65
N PRO A 43 -0.99 -9.64 3.65
CA PRO A 43 -1.64 -10.26 4.80
C PRO A 43 -0.79 -11.40 5.37
N ALA A 44 -1.06 -11.80 6.61
CA ALA A 44 -0.29 -12.85 7.28
C ALA A 44 -0.35 -14.18 6.51
N GLU A 45 -1.49 -14.46 5.90
CA GLU A 45 -1.71 -15.65 5.08
C GLU A 45 -2.47 -15.27 3.82
N GLY A 46 -2.20 -16.01 2.73
CA GLY A 46 -2.89 -15.82 1.46
C GLY A 46 -2.50 -14.54 0.76
N PHE A 47 -3.43 -14.02 -0.02
CA PHE A 47 -3.25 -12.80 -0.80
C PHE A 47 -4.41 -11.84 -0.58
N SER A 48 -4.11 -10.55 -0.67
CA SER A 48 -5.12 -9.49 -0.72
C SER A 48 -5.37 -9.09 -2.17
N ALA A 49 -6.56 -8.59 -2.44
CA ALA A 49 -6.89 -7.94 -3.71
C ALA A 49 -7.79 -6.75 -3.41
N HIS A 50 -7.56 -5.65 -4.10
CA HIS A 50 -8.33 -4.43 -3.88
C HIS A 50 -9.26 -4.15 -5.05
N ALA A 51 -10.39 -3.50 -4.76
CA ALA A 51 -11.31 -3.06 -5.82
C ALA A 51 -10.70 -1.96 -6.69
N GLY A 52 -9.76 -1.19 -6.15
CA GLY A 52 -9.08 -0.13 -6.87
C GLY A 52 -7.64 -0.48 -7.21
N THR A 53 -7.05 0.35 -8.06
CA THR A 53 -5.62 0.29 -8.34
C THR A 53 -4.87 0.87 -7.15
N GLU A 54 -3.90 0.12 -6.64
CA GLU A 54 -3.02 0.60 -5.59
C GLU A 54 -1.77 1.21 -6.19
N ILE A 55 -1.40 2.40 -5.72
CA ILE A 55 -0.14 3.04 -6.07
C ILE A 55 0.58 3.31 -4.76
N SER A 56 1.71 2.62 -4.54
CA SER A 56 2.47 2.73 -3.31
C SER A 56 3.85 3.28 -3.59
N PHE A 57 4.19 4.34 -2.87
CA PHE A 57 5.54 4.90 -2.90
C PHE A 57 6.29 4.43 -1.66
N ILE A 58 7.40 3.70 -1.87
CA ILE A 58 8.22 3.18 -0.78
C ILE A 58 9.19 4.26 -0.34
N LEU A 59 9.04 4.72 0.91
CA LEU A 59 9.92 5.74 1.50
C LEU A 59 11.17 5.10 2.09
N ASP A 60 10.99 4.00 2.81
CA ASP A 60 12.07 3.30 3.51
C ASP A 60 11.86 1.79 3.42
N GLY A 61 12.94 1.04 3.49
CA GLY A 61 12.91 -0.41 3.64
C GLY A 61 12.95 -1.17 2.32
N GLU A 62 13.01 -2.47 2.46
CA GLU A 62 12.94 -3.43 1.35
C GLU A 62 11.79 -4.39 1.57
N PHE A 63 11.11 -4.70 0.48
CA PHE A 63 9.95 -5.59 0.49
C PHE A 63 10.09 -6.64 -0.61
N ASP A 64 9.58 -7.83 -0.35
CA ASP A 64 9.24 -8.78 -1.40
C ASP A 64 7.74 -8.64 -1.67
N VAL A 65 7.40 -8.29 -2.90
CA VAL A 65 6.00 -8.26 -3.35
C VAL A 65 5.71 -9.61 -3.99
N GLU A 66 4.78 -10.34 -3.40
CA GLU A 66 4.42 -11.69 -3.82
C GLU A 66 3.10 -11.66 -4.58
N THR A 67 3.07 -12.37 -5.69
CA THR A 67 1.84 -12.67 -6.44
C THR A 67 1.79 -14.17 -6.66
N PRO A 68 0.65 -14.73 -7.08
CA PRO A 68 0.61 -16.16 -7.44
C PRO A 68 1.62 -16.55 -8.51
N GLY A 69 2.07 -15.61 -9.34
CA GLY A 69 3.04 -15.86 -10.40
C GLY A 69 4.50 -15.71 -10.00
N GLY A 70 4.79 -15.21 -8.82
CA GLY A 70 6.17 -15.04 -8.38
C GLY A 70 6.37 -13.92 -7.38
N THR A 71 7.64 -13.61 -7.10
CA THR A 71 8.04 -12.63 -6.11
C THR A 71 9.00 -11.62 -6.73
N THR A 72 8.79 -10.35 -6.43
CA THR A 72 9.64 -9.26 -6.90
C THR A 72 10.11 -8.44 -5.72
N ARG A 73 11.42 -8.19 -5.63
CA ARG A 73 11.98 -7.33 -4.59
C ARG A 73 11.92 -5.88 -5.00
N VAL A 74 11.48 -5.03 -4.09
CA VAL A 74 11.38 -3.58 -4.27
C VAL A 74 11.95 -2.88 -3.04
N GLY A 75 12.45 -1.67 -3.23
CA GLY A 75 13.08 -0.90 -2.15
C GLY A 75 12.68 0.57 -2.18
N ALA A 76 13.34 1.34 -1.31
CA ALA A 76 13.11 2.79 -1.22
C ALA A 76 13.23 3.48 -2.58
N ASP A 77 12.47 4.54 -2.74
CA ASP A 77 12.37 5.33 -3.98
C ASP A 77 11.75 4.57 -5.15
N SER A 78 10.95 3.55 -4.87
CA SER A 78 10.21 2.81 -5.88
C SER A 78 8.72 3.11 -5.77
N LEU A 79 8.05 3.14 -6.93
CA LEU A 79 6.60 3.11 -7.02
C LEU A 79 6.18 1.69 -7.38
N VAL A 80 5.22 1.19 -6.64
CA VAL A 80 4.60 -0.11 -6.94
C VAL A 80 3.17 0.15 -7.34
N VAL A 81 2.81 -0.27 -8.55
CA VAL A 81 1.44 -0.12 -9.06
C VAL A 81 0.82 -1.50 -9.17
N ILE A 82 -0.23 -1.72 -8.41
CA ILE A 82 -0.95 -3.00 -8.38
C ILE A 82 -2.33 -2.79 -8.97
N PRO A 83 -2.63 -3.37 -10.12
CA PRO A 83 -3.94 -3.22 -10.74
C PRO A 83 -5.07 -3.73 -9.86
N ALA A 84 -6.25 -3.16 -10.04
CA ALA A 84 -7.44 -3.62 -9.35
C ALA A 84 -7.64 -5.13 -9.53
N GLY A 85 -7.93 -5.82 -8.44
CA GLY A 85 -8.21 -7.26 -8.46
C GLY A 85 -6.99 -8.17 -8.52
N GLU A 86 -5.76 -7.64 -8.63
CA GLU A 86 -4.57 -8.48 -8.65
C GLU A 86 -4.23 -8.99 -7.25
N PRO A 87 -4.22 -10.32 -7.04
CA PRO A 87 -3.83 -10.88 -5.75
C PRO A 87 -2.37 -10.60 -5.44
N HIS A 88 -2.09 -10.12 -4.24
CA HIS A 88 -0.73 -9.80 -3.83
C HIS A 88 -0.55 -9.87 -2.32
N ALA A 89 0.70 -10.01 -1.91
CA ALA A 89 1.12 -9.92 -0.52
C ALA A 89 2.49 -9.26 -0.47
N THR A 90 2.85 -8.71 0.68
CA THR A 90 4.17 -8.14 0.87
C THR A 90 4.84 -8.76 2.09
N LEU A 91 6.14 -9.00 1.97
CA LEU A 91 6.99 -9.40 3.07
C LEU A 91 8.01 -8.29 3.30
N THR A 92 8.01 -7.72 4.48
CA THR A 92 8.95 -6.65 4.84
C THR A 92 10.28 -7.27 5.25
N LEU A 93 11.34 -6.98 4.51
CA LEU A 93 12.67 -7.52 4.77
C LEU A 93 13.43 -6.65 5.76
N SER A 94 13.29 -5.34 5.66
CA SER A 94 13.77 -4.38 6.64
C SER A 94 12.64 -3.42 6.96
N ALA A 95 12.68 -2.80 8.16
CA ALA A 95 11.61 -1.90 8.58
C ALA A 95 11.25 -0.91 7.47
N GLY A 96 9.99 -0.87 7.08
CA GLY A 96 9.54 -0.16 5.90
C GLY A 96 8.45 0.84 6.16
N ARG A 97 8.44 1.89 5.34
CA ARG A 97 7.42 2.95 5.35
C ARG A 97 6.96 3.22 3.94
N VAL A 98 5.67 3.28 3.76
CA VAL A 98 5.08 3.59 2.45
C VAL A 98 3.97 4.61 2.60
N VAL A 99 3.77 5.40 1.54
CA VAL A 99 2.53 6.14 1.33
C VAL A 99 1.81 5.50 0.16
N TYR A 100 0.50 5.38 0.27
CA TYR A 100 -0.28 4.68 -0.73
C TYR A 100 -1.50 5.47 -1.16
N PHE A 101 -1.91 5.19 -2.39
CA PHE A 101 -3.14 5.69 -2.98
C PHE A 101 -3.92 4.51 -3.53
N LEU A 102 -5.21 4.53 -3.30
CA LEU A 102 -6.15 3.57 -3.90
C LEU A 102 -7.11 4.37 -4.76
N VAL A 103 -7.15 4.03 -6.03
CA VAL A 103 -8.03 4.68 -7.00
C VAL A 103 -9.07 3.66 -7.43
N ALA A 104 -10.29 3.84 -6.97
CA ALA A 104 -11.39 2.94 -7.25
C ALA A 104 -12.48 3.65 -8.04
N GLU A 105 -12.87 3.02 -9.15
CA GLU A 105 -13.99 3.50 -9.94
C GLU A 105 -15.24 2.72 -9.55
N GLU A 106 -16.31 3.45 -9.26
CA GLU A 106 -17.60 2.84 -8.99
C GLU A 106 -18.15 2.27 -10.29
N GLN A 107 -18.55 1.01 -10.26
CA GLN A 107 -19.16 0.34 -11.41
C GLN A 107 -20.68 0.40 -11.31
N GLU A 108 -21.30 0.63 -12.45
CA GLU A 108 -22.74 0.60 -12.56
C GLU A 108 -23.31 -0.82 -12.60
#